data_8315e1bcf4ae8d7ae6be9154d1f468e7
#
_entry.id   8315e1bcf4ae8d7ae6be9154d1f468e7
#
_cell.length_a   1.000
_cell.length_b   1.000
_cell.length_c   1.000
_cell.angle_alpha   90.00
_cell.angle_beta   90.00
_cell.angle_gamma   90.00
#
_symmetry.space_group_name_H-M   'P 1'
#
loop_
_entity.id
_entity.type
_entity.pdbx_description
1 polymer ?
#
loop_
_entity_poly.entity_id
_entity_poly.type
_entity_poly.pdbx_seq_one_letter_code
_entity_poly.pdbx_strand_id
1 'polypeptide(L)'
;MLDVVYYPVSAILWFWHQIFGHLLDPASGVAWALAVAFLVFTLRLVLYAPFVRQMRSGRALQRLQPQVATLKKKHAGDRQGLAVATQALQRENGINPWSSCLPALLQAPVFLGLLHVLKSFNRTGSPLWMSVQDNAGTSNYVFGAGDVMSFLNAKLLGAPLAASISSTPAQLAAYTGDVTRWDVALVAIPLMVIAAVATHFTARASVARQRGLPVGTEQLAIMNPLMLWVIPLGVLVGGSFCRWRFWCTG
;
A
#
# COMPACT_ATOMS: atom_id res chain seq x y z
N MET A 1 -5.91 -7.27 -18.19
CA MET A 1 -7.09 -6.83 -17.40
C MET A 1 -6.78 -5.75 -16.34
N LEU A 2 -5.56 -5.67 -15.81
CA LEU A 2 -5.19 -4.64 -14.83
C LEU A 2 -4.71 -3.32 -15.45
N ASP A 3 -4.63 -3.23 -16.77
CA ASP A 3 -4.22 -2.03 -17.52
C ASP A 3 -5.11 -0.82 -17.23
N VAL A 4 -6.40 -1.09 -16.96
CA VAL A 4 -7.38 -0.06 -16.52
C VAL A 4 -6.94 0.66 -15.24
N VAL A 5 -6.12 0.02 -14.41
CA VAL A 5 -5.56 0.63 -13.19
C VAL A 5 -4.16 1.21 -13.45
N TYR A 6 -3.35 0.53 -14.27
CA TYR A 6 -1.97 0.91 -14.50
C TYR A 6 -1.84 2.23 -15.27
N TYR A 7 -2.65 2.44 -16.32
CA TYR A 7 -2.62 3.67 -17.09
C TYR A 7 -3.03 4.91 -16.29
N PRO A 8 -4.15 4.94 -15.54
CA PRO A 8 -4.49 6.10 -14.71
C PRO A 8 -3.45 6.39 -13.62
N VAL A 9 -2.92 5.36 -12.95
CA VAL A 9 -1.87 5.52 -11.95
C VAL A 9 -0.61 6.10 -12.58
N SER A 10 -0.21 5.58 -13.74
CA SER A 10 0.93 6.07 -14.50
C SER A 10 0.73 7.52 -14.97
N ALA A 11 -0.46 7.87 -15.46
CA ALA A 11 -0.78 9.22 -15.93
C ALA A 11 -0.74 10.26 -14.80
N ILE A 12 -1.30 9.94 -13.62
CA ILE A 12 -1.27 10.84 -12.46
C ILE A 12 0.18 11.01 -11.97
N LEU A 13 0.96 9.91 -11.94
CA LEU A 13 2.36 9.97 -11.55
C LEU A 13 3.17 10.82 -12.53
N TRP A 14 2.97 10.62 -13.83
CA TRP A 14 3.61 11.41 -14.88
C TRP A 14 3.26 12.90 -14.75
N PHE A 15 1.99 13.23 -14.56
CA PHE A 15 1.53 14.61 -14.37
C PHE A 15 2.25 15.32 -13.23
N TRP A 16 2.32 14.70 -12.06
CA TRP A 16 3.02 15.26 -10.90
C TRP A 16 4.53 15.32 -11.11
N HIS A 17 5.10 14.31 -11.79
CA HIS A 17 6.52 14.32 -12.13
C HIS A 17 6.88 15.46 -13.08
N GLN A 18 6.05 15.77 -14.08
CA GLN A 18 6.28 16.93 -14.93
C GLN A 18 6.32 18.23 -14.12
N ILE A 19 5.37 18.42 -13.21
CA ILE A 19 5.33 19.64 -12.37
C ILE A 19 6.60 19.76 -11.51
N PHE A 20 6.94 18.70 -10.77
CA PHE A 20 8.10 18.74 -9.88
C PHE A 20 9.45 18.67 -10.61
N GLY A 21 9.49 18.00 -11.75
CA GLY A 21 10.67 17.97 -12.61
C GLY A 21 11.04 19.35 -13.17
N HIS A 22 10.04 20.15 -13.53
CA HIS A 22 10.26 21.54 -13.94
C HIS A 22 10.72 22.47 -12.80
N LEU A 23 10.32 22.16 -11.55
CA LEU A 23 10.66 23.00 -10.39
C LEU A 23 12.02 22.65 -9.77
N LEU A 24 12.42 21.37 -9.81
CA LEU A 24 13.59 20.87 -9.09
C LEU A 24 14.70 20.40 -10.04
N ASP A 25 14.44 19.39 -10.81
CA ASP A 25 15.25 18.73 -11.85
C ASP A 25 14.52 17.42 -12.17
N PRO A 26 14.28 17.08 -13.45
CA PRO A 26 13.62 15.83 -13.83
C PRO A 26 14.31 14.57 -13.32
N ALA A 27 15.64 14.57 -13.17
CA ALA A 27 16.42 13.43 -12.67
C ALA A 27 16.55 13.43 -11.14
N SER A 28 16.00 14.42 -10.44
CA SER A 28 16.07 14.50 -8.99
C SER A 28 15.22 13.43 -8.31
N GLY A 29 15.82 12.68 -7.38
CA GLY A 29 15.08 11.73 -6.55
C GLY A 29 14.00 12.40 -5.68
N VAL A 30 14.18 13.68 -5.33
CA VAL A 30 13.18 14.46 -4.58
C VAL A 30 11.96 14.75 -5.45
N ALA A 31 12.14 15.10 -6.74
CA ALA A 31 11.04 15.33 -7.68
C ALA A 31 10.20 14.05 -7.84
N TRP A 32 10.83 12.90 -8.01
CA TRP A 32 10.15 11.61 -8.08
C TRP A 32 9.45 11.23 -6.78
N ALA A 33 10.10 11.44 -5.63
CA ALA A 33 9.49 11.15 -4.32
C ALA A 33 8.25 12.03 -4.06
N LEU A 34 8.31 13.32 -4.41
CA LEU A 34 7.16 14.22 -4.36
C LEU A 34 6.06 13.79 -5.32
N ALA A 35 6.39 13.40 -6.56
CA ALA A 35 5.42 12.91 -7.52
C ALA A 35 4.65 11.68 -6.97
N VAL A 36 5.34 10.73 -6.35
CA VAL A 36 4.71 9.57 -5.68
C VAL A 36 3.84 10.02 -4.49
N ALA A 37 4.31 10.95 -3.67
CA ALA A 37 3.54 11.46 -2.53
C ALA A 37 2.25 12.15 -2.99
N PHE A 38 2.33 13.00 -4.01
CA PHE A 38 1.17 13.70 -4.57
C PHE A 38 0.25 12.79 -5.38
N LEU A 39 0.76 11.75 -6.02
CA LEU A 39 -0.07 10.66 -6.57
C LEU A 39 -0.95 10.06 -5.46
N VAL A 40 -0.34 9.65 -4.34
CA VAL A 40 -1.09 9.06 -3.22
C VAL A 40 -2.11 10.05 -2.66
N PHE A 41 -1.75 11.33 -2.57
CA PHE A 41 -2.66 12.39 -2.13
C PHE A 41 -3.85 12.55 -3.08
N THR A 42 -3.60 12.60 -4.39
CA THR A 42 -4.66 12.70 -5.43
C THR A 42 -5.61 11.51 -5.37
N LEU A 43 -5.08 10.30 -5.26
CA LEU A 43 -5.89 9.09 -5.13
C LEU A 43 -6.74 9.10 -3.85
N ARG A 44 -6.21 9.62 -2.74
CA ARG A 44 -6.97 9.79 -1.50
C ARG A 44 -8.08 10.84 -1.64
N LEU A 45 -7.85 11.92 -2.38
CA LEU A 45 -8.88 12.91 -2.69
C LEU A 45 -10.00 12.30 -3.53
N VAL A 46 -9.67 11.56 -4.57
CA VAL A 46 -10.66 10.86 -5.42
C VAL A 46 -11.48 9.87 -4.59
N LEU A 47 -10.83 9.13 -3.70
CA LEU A 47 -11.47 8.16 -2.82
C LEU A 47 -12.10 8.77 -1.55
N TYR A 48 -12.06 10.10 -1.39
CA TYR A 48 -12.58 10.76 -0.19
C TYR A 48 -14.09 10.54 0.01
N ALA A 49 -14.89 10.65 -1.06
CA ALA A 49 -16.34 10.46 -0.98
C ALA A 49 -16.76 9.06 -0.49
N PRO A 50 -16.26 7.95 -1.08
CA PRO A 50 -16.53 6.62 -0.55
C PRO A 50 -15.95 6.41 0.86
N PHE A 51 -14.81 7.01 1.18
CA PHE A 51 -14.22 6.93 2.52
C PHE A 51 -15.10 7.59 3.59
N VAL A 52 -15.66 8.77 3.33
CA VAL A 52 -16.59 9.45 4.26
C VAL A 52 -17.87 8.62 4.46
N ARG A 53 -18.42 8.04 3.40
CA ARG A 53 -19.60 7.15 3.51
C ARG A 53 -19.30 5.96 4.43
N GLN A 54 -18.14 5.36 4.28
CA GLN A 54 -17.68 4.26 5.13
C GLN A 54 -17.52 4.70 6.60
N MET A 55 -16.93 5.86 6.86
CA MET A 55 -16.79 6.39 8.23
C MET A 55 -18.14 6.57 8.91
N ARG A 56 -19.16 7.00 8.16
CA ARG A 56 -20.55 7.12 8.68
C ARG A 56 -21.12 5.74 8.99
N SER A 57 -20.96 4.77 8.12
CA SER A 57 -21.42 3.39 8.32
C SER A 57 -20.71 2.73 9.52
N GLY A 58 -19.41 2.94 9.68
CA GLY A 58 -18.64 2.47 10.83
C GLY A 58 -19.12 3.06 12.16
N ARG A 59 -19.47 4.35 12.19
CA ARG A 59 -20.07 5.00 13.38
C ARG A 59 -21.45 4.43 13.69
N ALA A 60 -22.28 4.17 12.68
CA ALA A 60 -23.58 3.54 12.87
C ALA A 60 -23.43 2.12 13.47
N LEU A 61 -22.47 1.35 12.98
CA LEU A 61 -22.15 0.03 13.54
C LEU A 61 -21.70 0.12 15.01
N GLN A 62 -20.90 1.14 15.37
CA GLN A 62 -20.50 1.37 16.77
C GLN A 62 -21.69 1.67 17.69
N ARG A 63 -22.72 2.35 17.21
CA ARG A 63 -23.95 2.62 17.99
C ARG A 63 -24.76 1.36 18.27
N LEU A 64 -24.67 0.34 17.44
CA LEU A 64 -25.34 -0.95 17.64
C LEU A 64 -24.62 -1.90 18.61
N GLN A 65 -23.40 -1.56 19.02
CA GLN A 65 -22.59 -2.41 19.91
C GLN A 65 -23.30 -2.86 21.19
N PRO A 66 -24.03 -1.98 21.95
CA PRO A 66 -24.74 -2.42 23.15
C PRO A 66 -25.83 -3.45 22.84
N GLN A 67 -26.51 -3.32 21.70
CA GLN A 67 -27.54 -4.28 21.25
C GLN A 67 -26.92 -5.62 20.87
N VAL A 68 -25.78 -5.59 20.14
CA VAL A 68 -25.00 -6.79 19.82
C VAL A 68 -24.50 -7.49 21.08
N ALA A 69 -24.09 -6.74 22.11
CA ALA A 69 -23.67 -7.32 23.38
C ALA A 69 -24.83 -8.06 24.10
N THR A 70 -26.05 -7.52 24.01
CA THR A 70 -27.26 -8.17 24.53
C THR A 70 -27.59 -9.44 23.74
N LEU A 71 -27.51 -9.40 22.42
CA LEU A 71 -27.72 -10.57 21.57
C LEU A 71 -26.68 -11.68 21.87
N LYS A 72 -25.43 -11.31 22.11
CA LYS A 72 -24.37 -12.25 22.50
C LYS A 72 -24.67 -12.99 23.81
N LYS A 73 -25.27 -12.28 24.80
CA LYS A 73 -25.72 -12.92 26.04
C LYS A 73 -26.88 -13.86 25.80
N LYS A 74 -27.84 -13.50 24.92
CA LYS A 74 -29.02 -14.32 24.60
C LYS A 74 -28.63 -15.61 23.83
N HIS A 75 -27.64 -15.54 22.95
CA HIS A 75 -27.15 -16.66 22.13
C HIS A 75 -25.83 -17.22 22.68
N ALA A 76 -25.65 -17.27 23.98
CA ALA A 76 -24.47 -17.85 24.63
C ALA A 76 -24.36 -19.34 24.25
N GLY A 77 -23.29 -19.70 23.49
CA GLY A 77 -23.07 -21.06 22.99
C GLY A 77 -23.57 -21.33 21.58
N ASP A 78 -24.50 -20.52 21.03
CA ASP A 78 -24.99 -20.63 19.65
C ASP A 78 -24.34 -19.58 18.74
N ARG A 79 -23.23 -19.94 18.09
CA ARG A 79 -22.51 -19.06 17.15
C ARG A 79 -23.28 -18.73 15.89
N GLN A 80 -24.06 -19.71 15.38
CA GLN A 80 -24.85 -19.51 14.17
C GLN A 80 -26.05 -18.59 14.42
N GLY A 81 -26.81 -18.84 15.49
CA GLY A 81 -27.92 -17.97 15.89
C GLY A 81 -27.47 -16.56 16.17
N LEU A 82 -26.31 -16.35 16.83
CA LEU A 82 -25.73 -15.03 17.06
C LEU A 82 -25.39 -14.32 15.73
N ALA A 83 -24.80 -15.03 14.76
CA ALA A 83 -24.43 -14.45 13.46
C ALA A 83 -25.69 -13.99 12.70
N VAL A 84 -26.73 -14.81 12.65
CA VAL A 84 -28.01 -14.49 11.99
C VAL A 84 -28.69 -13.32 12.69
N ALA A 85 -28.79 -13.34 14.02
CA ALA A 85 -29.42 -12.27 14.78
C ALA A 85 -28.67 -10.93 14.65
N THR A 86 -27.32 -10.97 14.63
CA THR A 86 -26.50 -9.77 14.40
C THR A 86 -26.68 -9.22 12.98
N GLN A 87 -26.79 -10.10 11.97
CA GLN A 87 -27.03 -9.68 10.60
C GLN A 87 -28.43 -9.09 10.43
N ALA A 88 -29.45 -9.67 11.07
CA ALA A 88 -30.80 -9.11 11.09
C ALA A 88 -30.83 -7.72 11.70
N LEU A 89 -30.22 -7.53 12.88
CA LEU A 89 -30.10 -6.25 13.55
C LEU A 89 -29.40 -5.19 12.67
N GLN A 90 -28.33 -5.57 11.95
CA GLN A 90 -27.64 -4.67 11.03
C GLN A 90 -28.53 -4.27 9.84
N ARG A 91 -29.28 -5.22 9.28
CA ARG A 91 -30.25 -4.96 8.20
C ARG A 91 -31.37 -4.04 8.62
N GLU A 92 -31.98 -4.27 9.80
CA GLU A 92 -33.02 -3.42 10.36
C GLU A 92 -32.58 -1.97 10.54
N ASN A 93 -31.29 -1.76 10.86
CA ASN A 93 -30.70 -0.42 11.01
C ASN A 93 -30.06 0.10 9.71
N GLY A 94 -30.28 -0.52 8.55
CA GLY A 94 -29.78 -0.09 7.27
C GLY A 94 -28.25 -0.14 7.13
N ILE A 95 -27.58 -0.95 7.96
CA ILE A 95 -26.11 -1.04 7.98
C ILE A 95 -25.67 -2.21 7.12
N ASN A 96 -24.85 -1.90 6.10
CA ASN A 96 -24.22 -2.92 5.27
C ASN A 96 -22.87 -3.31 5.88
N PRO A 97 -22.66 -4.58 6.29
CA PRO A 97 -21.39 -5.05 6.87
C PRO A 97 -20.22 -4.95 5.88
N TRP A 98 -20.48 -5.03 4.57
CA TRP A 98 -19.46 -4.90 3.52
C TRP A 98 -18.89 -3.48 3.40
N SER A 99 -19.59 -2.47 3.89
CA SER A 99 -19.13 -1.09 3.83
C SER A 99 -17.83 -0.84 4.62
N SER A 100 -17.52 -1.68 5.60
CA SER A 100 -16.32 -1.56 6.43
C SER A 100 -15.05 -2.05 5.72
N CYS A 101 -15.14 -3.02 4.81
CA CYS A 101 -13.99 -3.56 4.06
C CYS A 101 -13.81 -2.92 2.68
N LEU A 102 -14.81 -2.18 2.18
CA LEU A 102 -14.79 -1.56 0.85
C LEU A 102 -13.54 -0.72 0.55
N PRO A 103 -13.01 0.11 1.47
CA PRO A 103 -11.80 0.89 1.17
C PRO A 103 -10.55 0.04 1.02
N ALA A 104 -10.41 -1.03 1.78
CA ALA A 104 -9.28 -1.94 1.61
C ALA A 104 -9.33 -2.61 0.23
N LEU A 105 -10.52 -2.99 -0.23
CA LEU A 105 -10.74 -3.54 -1.57
C LEU A 105 -10.46 -2.53 -2.68
N LEU A 106 -10.81 -1.26 -2.50
CA LEU A 106 -10.50 -0.18 -3.45
C LEU A 106 -9.03 0.22 -3.43
N GLN A 107 -8.39 0.19 -2.25
CA GLN A 107 -6.99 0.57 -2.09
C GLN A 107 -6.03 -0.50 -2.64
N ALA A 108 -6.38 -1.78 -2.56
CA ALA A 108 -5.50 -2.88 -2.99
C ALA A 108 -5.13 -2.81 -4.48
N PRO A 109 -6.06 -2.64 -5.45
CA PRO A 109 -5.71 -2.49 -6.86
C PRO A 109 -4.82 -1.26 -7.13
N VAL A 110 -5.11 -0.15 -6.45
CA VAL A 110 -4.33 1.09 -6.58
C VAL A 110 -2.89 0.89 -6.09
N PHE A 111 -2.73 0.26 -4.93
CA PHE A 111 -1.41 -0.05 -4.38
C PHE A 111 -0.63 -1.02 -5.28
N LEU A 112 -1.28 -2.08 -5.76
CA LEU A 112 -0.69 -3.03 -6.69
C LEU A 112 -0.33 -2.36 -8.02
N GLY A 113 -1.18 -1.46 -8.51
CA GLY A 113 -0.94 -0.67 -9.70
C GLY A 113 0.30 0.22 -9.57
N LEU A 114 0.42 0.97 -8.48
CA LEU A 114 1.60 1.79 -8.20
C LEU A 114 2.86 0.93 -8.09
N LEU A 115 2.80 -0.15 -7.32
CA LEU A 115 3.92 -1.06 -7.16
C LEU A 115 4.36 -1.68 -8.50
N HIS A 116 3.40 -2.04 -9.35
CA HIS A 116 3.67 -2.58 -10.69
C HIS A 116 4.31 -1.52 -11.59
N VAL A 117 3.75 -0.31 -11.68
CA VAL A 117 4.29 0.79 -12.48
C VAL A 117 5.72 1.14 -12.04
N LEU A 118 5.98 1.27 -10.74
CA LEU A 118 7.33 1.57 -10.22
C LEU A 118 8.33 0.44 -10.49
N LYS A 119 7.91 -0.82 -10.40
CA LYS A 119 8.78 -1.97 -10.72
C LYS A 119 9.06 -2.10 -12.21
N SER A 120 8.13 -1.70 -13.07
CA SER A 120 8.28 -1.79 -14.52
C SER A 120 9.23 -0.75 -15.12
N PHE A 121 9.74 0.20 -14.34
CA PHE A 121 10.83 1.08 -14.77
C PHE A 121 12.19 0.34 -14.89
N ASN A 122 12.42 -0.68 -14.06
CA ASN A 122 13.64 -1.50 -14.18
C ASN A 122 13.29 -2.95 -14.50
N ARG A 123 13.42 -3.32 -15.78
CA ARG A 123 13.11 -4.65 -16.32
C ARG A 123 14.36 -5.53 -16.50
N THR A 124 15.55 -5.07 -16.11
CA THR A 124 16.82 -5.77 -16.32
C THR A 124 16.94 -7.09 -15.56
N GLY A 125 16.16 -7.34 -14.55
CA GLY A 125 16.16 -8.60 -13.80
C GLY A 125 14.88 -9.41 -13.96
N SER A 126 14.05 -9.10 -14.94
CA SER A 126 12.81 -9.81 -15.28
C SER A 126 13.09 -11.05 -16.14
N PRO A 127 12.18 -12.03 -16.20
CA PRO A 127 12.25 -13.13 -17.17
C PRO A 127 12.41 -12.68 -18.64
N LEU A 128 12.07 -11.42 -18.94
CA LEU A 128 12.23 -10.81 -20.27
C LEU A 128 13.67 -10.36 -20.58
N TRP A 129 14.61 -10.43 -19.61
CA TRP A 129 16.04 -10.18 -19.77
C TRP A 129 16.39 -9.02 -20.71
N MET A 130 15.85 -7.82 -20.43
CA MET A 130 16.26 -6.64 -21.17
C MET A 130 17.68 -6.22 -20.80
N SER A 131 18.47 -5.81 -21.80
CA SER A 131 19.73 -5.13 -21.52
C SER A 131 19.49 -3.78 -20.82
N VAL A 132 20.50 -3.23 -20.18
CA VAL A 132 20.41 -1.90 -19.53
C VAL A 132 20.05 -0.83 -20.56
N GLN A 133 20.65 -0.90 -21.76
CA GLN A 133 20.39 0.04 -22.86
C GLN A 133 18.96 -0.10 -23.40
N ASP A 134 18.49 -1.32 -23.65
CA ASP A 134 17.14 -1.57 -24.14
C ASP A 134 16.09 -1.12 -23.12
N ASN A 135 16.33 -1.38 -21.83
CA ASN A 135 15.44 -0.93 -20.76
C ASN A 135 15.34 0.59 -20.71
N ALA A 136 16.46 1.30 -20.82
CA ALA A 136 16.49 2.76 -20.80
C ALA A 136 15.85 3.37 -22.06
N GLY A 137 15.88 2.68 -23.20
CA GLY A 137 15.25 3.09 -24.45
C GLY A 137 13.76 2.74 -24.56
N THR A 138 13.21 1.97 -23.63
CA THR A 138 11.84 1.46 -23.70
C THR A 138 10.88 2.30 -22.83
N SER A 139 9.78 2.75 -23.43
CA SER A 139 8.70 3.47 -22.73
C SER A 139 8.03 2.60 -21.67
N ASN A 140 7.46 3.25 -20.64
CA ASN A 140 6.77 2.58 -19.54
C ASN A 140 5.37 3.22 -19.36
N TYR A 141 4.32 2.59 -19.88
CA TYR A 141 2.96 3.11 -19.92
C TYR A 141 2.90 4.53 -20.54
N VAL A 142 2.61 5.56 -19.74
CA VAL A 142 2.55 6.96 -20.17
C VAL A 142 3.95 7.60 -20.23
N PHE A 143 4.95 7.00 -19.57
CA PHE A 143 6.31 7.55 -19.52
C PHE A 143 7.09 7.23 -20.80
N GLY A 144 7.71 8.25 -21.38
CA GLY A 144 8.64 8.08 -22.48
C GLY A 144 10.00 7.51 -22.03
N ALA A 145 10.86 7.14 -22.98
CA ALA A 145 12.20 6.63 -22.70
C ALA A 145 13.04 7.62 -21.87
N GLY A 146 12.87 8.94 -22.11
CA GLY A 146 13.55 9.97 -21.32
C GLY A 146 13.15 9.98 -19.85
N ASP A 147 11.86 9.78 -19.56
CA ASP A 147 11.36 9.69 -18.19
C ASP A 147 11.84 8.41 -17.49
N VAL A 148 11.93 7.30 -18.22
CA VAL A 148 12.47 6.03 -17.70
C VAL A 148 13.94 6.22 -17.32
N MET A 149 14.74 6.84 -18.18
CA MET A 149 16.13 7.16 -17.89
C MET A 149 16.25 8.10 -16.68
N SER A 150 15.40 9.13 -16.61
CA SER A 150 15.31 10.05 -15.48
C SER A 150 15.06 9.30 -14.17
N PHE A 151 14.10 8.38 -14.15
CA PHE A 151 13.77 7.57 -12.96
C PHE A 151 14.91 6.65 -12.53
N LEU A 152 15.58 6.00 -13.50
CA LEU A 152 16.73 5.13 -13.21
C LEU A 152 17.92 5.91 -12.63
N ASN A 153 18.08 7.18 -13.03
CA ASN A 153 19.11 8.06 -12.51
C ASN A 153 18.72 8.72 -11.16
N ALA A 154 17.44 8.71 -10.81
CA ALA A 154 16.92 9.37 -9.63
C ALA A 154 17.44 8.73 -8.33
N LYS A 155 18.22 9.48 -7.57
CA LYS A 155 18.77 9.05 -6.28
C LYS A 155 18.17 9.87 -5.15
N LEU A 156 17.79 9.21 -4.08
CA LEU A 156 17.37 9.82 -2.83
C LEU A 156 18.41 9.47 -1.76
N LEU A 157 19.08 10.49 -1.20
CA LEU A 157 20.16 10.29 -0.23
C LEU A 157 21.28 9.35 -0.71
N GLY A 158 21.56 9.33 -2.02
CA GLY A 158 22.57 8.48 -2.63
C GLY A 158 22.09 7.12 -3.12
N ALA A 159 20.91 6.66 -2.70
CA ALA A 159 20.33 5.38 -3.15
C ALA A 159 19.34 5.60 -4.31
N PRO A 160 19.36 4.76 -5.37
CA PRO A 160 18.38 4.81 -6.43
C PRO A 160 16.98 4.48 -5.90
N LEU A 161 15.98 5.27 -6.29
CA LEU A 161 14.58 5.10 -5.82
C LEU A 161 13.96 3.75 -6.24
N ALA A 162 14.35 3.24 -7.39
CA ALA A 162 13.84 1.97 -7.90
C ALA A 162 14.60 0.75 -7.38
N ALA A 163 15.68 0.95 -6.61
CA ALA A 163 16.46 -0.15 -6.05
C ALA A 163 15.78 -0.75 -4.82
N SER A 164 15.95 -2.04 -4.63
CA SER A 164 15.52 -2.79 -3.45
C SER A 164 16.73 -3.49 -2.83
N ILE A 165 16.71 -3.73 -1.53
CA ILE A 165 17.73 -4.51 -0.83
C ILE A 165 17.87 -5.92 -1.46
N SER A 166 16.79 -6.44 -2.03
CA SER A 166 16.76 -7.73 -2.74
C SER A 166 17.11 -7.65 -4.23
N SER A 167 17.50 -6.48 -4.74
CA SER A 167 17.89 -6.32 -6.16
C SER A 167 19.08 -7.19 -6.50
N THR A 168 19.03 -7.79 -7.70
CA THR A 168 20.17 -8.59 -8.24
C THR A 168 21.29 -7.67 -8.72
N PRO A 169 22.54 -8.17 -8.81
CA PRO A 169 23.63 -7.38 -9.38
C PRO A 169 23.32 -6.81 -10.77
N ALA A 170 22.62 -7.58 -11.63
CA ALA A 170 22.20 -7.12 -12.95
C ALA A 170 21.20 -5.95 -12.88
N GLN A 171 20.31 -5.95 -11.88
CA GLN A 171 19.39 -4.82 -11.66
C GLN A 171 20.09 -3.59 -11.09
N LEU A 172 21.11 -3.79 -10.25
CA LEU A 172 21.91 -2.69 -9.71
C LEU A 172 22.79 -2.06 -10.80
N ALA A 173 23.28 -2.84 -11.74
CA ALA A 173 24.06 -2.35 -12.88
C ALA A 173 23.25 -1.46 -13.85
N ALA A 174 21.90 -1.47 -13.75
CA ALA A 174 21.03 -0.57 -14.53
C ALA A 174 21.06 0.89 -14.04
N TYR A 175 21.57 1.12 -12.82
CA TYR A 175 21.64 2.45 -12.24
C TYR A 175 22.99 3.10 -12.51
N THR A 176 23.00 4.42 -12.67
CA THR A 176 24.26 5.17 -12.86
C THR A 176 25.09 5.18 -11.59
N GLY A 177 26.38 4.81 -11.73
CA GLY A 177 27.37 4.71 -10.66
C GLY A 177 27.43 3.34 -10.01
N ASP A 178 28.49 3.09 -9.24
CA ASP A 178 28.72 1.83 -8.53
C ASP A 178 27.79 1.73 -7.30
N VAL A 179 26.51 1.40 -7.58
CA VAL A 179 25.51 1.24 -6.53
C VAL A 179 25.64 -0.15 -5.93
N THR A 180 25.93 -0.21 -4.65
CA THR A 180 25.98 -1.45 -3.89
C THR A 180 24.68 -1.70 -3.11
N ARG A 181 24.47 -2.95 -2.70
CA ARG A 181 23.34 -3.29 -1.82
C ARG A 181 23.41 -2.55 -0.48
N TRP A 182 24.59 -2.21 -0.03
CA TRP A 182 24.81 -1.50 1.22
C TRP A 182 24.31 -0.05 1.14
N ASP A 183 24.52 0.62 0.02
CA ASP A 183 24.02 1.98 -0.20
C ASP A 183 22.48 2.01 -0.16
N VAL A 184 21.86 1.03 -0.81
CA VAL A 184 20.40 0.85 -0.78
C VAL A 184 19.91 0.53 0.64
N ALA A 185 20.60 -0.37 1.36
CA ALA A 185 20.21 -0.78 2.71
C ALA A 185 20.32 0.38 3.72
N LEU A 186 21.37 1.19 3.59
CA LEU A 186 21.63 2.33 4.47
C LEU A 186 20.51 3.38 4.43
N VAL A 187 19.85 3.53 3.30
CA VAL A 187 18.71 4.46 3.14
C VAL A 187 17.38 3.74 3.40
N ALA A 188 17.21 2.52 2.90
CA ALA A 188 15.96 1.79 3.00
C ALA A 188 15.64 1.35 4.43
N ILE A 189 16.62 0.86 5.20
CA ILE A 189 16.39 0.37 6.56
C ILE A 189 15.86 1.47 7.50
N PRO A 190 16.46 2.67 7.60
CA PRO A 190 15.89 3.73 8.41
C PRO A 190 14.47 4.12 8.00
N LEU A 191 14.20 4.23 6.70
CA LEU A 191 12.86 4.55 6.19
C LEU A 191 11.84 3.46 6.56
N MET A 192 12.21 2.19 6.46
CA MET A 192 11.37 1.06 6.87
C MET A 192 11.10 1.07 8.38
N VAL A 193 12.10 1.38 9.19
CA VAL A 193 11.94 1.51 10.65
C VAL A 193 10.97 2.65 10.98
N ILE A 194 11.15 3.82 10.37
CA ILE A 194 10.24 4.97 10.55
C ILE A 194 8.81 4.58 10.15
N ALA A 195 8.64 3.92 9.00
CA ALA A 195 7.32 3.47 8.52
C ALA A 195 6.70 2.45 9.48
N ALA A 196 7.47 1.49 9.99
CA ALA A 196 7.00 0.48 10.94
C ALA A 196 6.58 1.12 12.27
N VAL A 197 7.37 2.05 12.80
CA VAL A 197 7.06 2.80 14.02
C VAL A 197 5.79 3.63 13.83
N ALA A 198 5.67 4.38 12.73
CA ALA A 198 4.47 5.16 12.42
C ALA A 198 3.23 4.26 12.30
N THR A 199 3.36 3.10 11.65
CA THR A 199 2.29 2.10 11.51
C THR A 199 1.90 1.52 12.87
N HIS A 200 2.87 1.23 13.75
CA HIS A 200 2.62 0.74 15.10
C HIS A 200 1.84 1.77 15.94
N PHE A 201 2.23 3.05 15.91
CA PHE A 201 1.51 4.11 16.63
C PHE A 201 0.08 4.30 16.09
N THR A 202 -0.11 4.23 14.78
CA THR A 202 -1.44 4.31 14.15
C THR A 202 -2.32 3.13 14.57
N ALA A 203 -1.78 1.91 14.57
CA ALA A 203 -2.46 0.71 15.03
C ALA A 203 -2.82 0.80 16.52
N ARG A 204 -1.88 1.26 17.36
CA ARG A 204 -2.10 1.46 18.80
C ARG A 204 -3.22 2.47 19.08
N ALA A 205 -3.23 3.59 18.36
CA ALA A 205 -4.29 4.59 18.46
C ALA A 205 -5.66 4.03 18.01
N SER A 206 -5.67 3.16 16.99
CA SER A 206 -6.89 2.49 16.53
C SER A 206 -7.41 1.49 17.55
N VAL A 207 -6.56 0.65 18.11
CA VAL A 207 -6.90 -0.32 19.15
C VAL A 207 -7.38 0.39 20.43
N ALA A 208 -6.73 1.49 20.83
CA ALA A 208 -7.14 2.27 21.99
C ALA A 208 -8.57 2.82 21.88
N ARG A 209 -8.96 3.26 20.67
CA ARG A 209 -10.33 3.70 20.39
C ARG A 209 -11.36 2.57 20.43
N GLN A 210 -10.95 1.33 20.22
CA GLN A 210 -11.82 0.15 20.25
C GLN A 210 -11.98 -0.45 21.66
N ARG A 211 -11.10 -0.14 22.61
CA ARG A 211 -11.12 -0.69 24.00
C ARG A 211 -12.36 -0.32 24.81
N GLY A 212 -13.10 0.71 24.43
CA GLY A 212 -14.36 1.11 25.05
C GLY A 212 -15.61 0.41 24.50
N LEU A 213 -15.46 -0.46 23.50
CA LEU A 213 -16.56 -1.09 22.80
C LEU A 213 -16.75 -2.53 23.32
N PRO A 214 -17.98 -2.93 23.72
CA PRO A 214 -18.28 -4.30 24.15
C PRO A 214 -18.39 -5.27 22.96
N VAL A 215 -17.38 -5.29 22.10
CA VAL A 215 -17.32 -6.22 20.96
C VAL A 215 -16.74 -7.56 21.43
N GLY A 216 -17.20 -8.62 20.82
CA GLY A 216 -16.83 -10.00 21.07
C GLY A 216 -15.34 -10.21 21.34
N THR A 217 -15.03 -10.50 22.58
CA THR A 217 -13.70 -10.53 23.16
C THR A 217 -12.72 -11.45 22.42
N GLU A 218 -13.17 -12.56 21.84
CA GLU A 218 -12.28 -13.52 21.16
C GLU A 218 -11.75 -13.00 19.81
N GLN A 219 -12.62 -12.38 19.00
CA GLN A 219 -12.22 -11.90 17.66
C GLN A 219 -11.31 -10.68 17.75
N LEU A 220 -11.55 -9.80 18.73
CA LEU A 220 -10.67 -8.67 19.03
C LEU A 220 -9.37 -9.11 19.72
N ALA A 221 -9.41 -10.16 20.54
CA ALA A 221 -8.23 -10.71 21.19
C ALA A 221 -7.20 -11.24 20.17
N ILE A 222 -7.67 -11.79 19.03
CA ILE A 222 -6.80 -12.26 17.94
C ILE A 222 -6.43 -11.13 16.99
N MET A 223 -7.38 -10.24 16.65
CA MET A 223 -7.14 -9.16 15.69
C MET A 223 -6.24 -8.04 16.24
N ASN A 224 -6.34 -7.72 17.53
CA ASN A 224 -5.56 -6.63 18.13
C ASN A 224 -4.05 -6.91 18.10
N PRO A 225 -3.52 -8.07 18.56
CA PRO A 225 -2.10 -8.35 18.44
C PRO A 225 -1.65 -8.50 16.97
N LEU A 226 -2.51 -9.05 16.10
CA LEU A 226 -2.24 -9.13 14.67
C LEU A 226 -2.04 -7.72 14.07
N MET A 227 -2.92 -6.78 14.39
CA MET A 227 -2.86 -5.41 13.90
C MET A 227 -1.69 -4.62 14.49
N LEU A 228 -1.36 -4.87 15.78
CA LEU A 228 -0.28 -4.17 16.49
C LEU A 228 1.11 -4.64 16.09
N TRP A 229 1.28 -5.92 15.80
CA TRP A 229 2.61 -6.51 15.60
C TRP A 229 2.83 -7.06 14.20
N VAL A 230 1.86 -7.80 13.64
CA VAL A 230 2.04 -8.45 12.33
C VAL A 230 2.09 -7.43 11.19
N ILE A 231 1.28 -6.37 11.23
CA ILE A 231 1.30 -5.35 10.18
C ILE A 231 2.62 -4.55 10.20
N PRO A 232 3.10 -3.98 11.33
CA PRO A 232 4.39 -3.30 11.36
C PRO A 232 5.58 -4.21 11.04
N LEU A 233 5.58 -5.46 11.52
CA LEU A 233 6.58 -6.45 11.15
C LEU A 233 6.49 -6.81 9.66
N GLY A 234 5.27 -6.91 9.11
CA GLY A 234 5.04 -7.11 7.69
C GLY A 234 5.62 -5.98 6.83
N VAL A 235 5.58 -4.73 7.31
CA VAL A 235 6.23 -3.59 6.65
C VAL A 235 7.75 -3.73 6.66
N LEU A 236 8.34 -4.12 7.80
CA LEU A 236 9.79 -4.35 7.91
C LEU A 236 10.27 -5.52 7.05
N VAL A 237 9.55 -6.64 7.07
CA VAL A 237 9.91 -7.84 6.30
C VAL A 237 9.54 -7.68 4.83
N GLY A 238 8.36 -7.15 4.54
CA GLY A 238 7.86 -6.97 3.17
C GLY A 238 8.68 -5.97 2.36
N GLY A 239 9.16 -4.90 2.99
CA GLY A 239 10.09 -3.95 2.37
C GLY A 239 11.43 -4.61 1.97
N SER A 240 11.88 -5.59 2.75
CA SER A 240 13.11 -6.35 2.44
C SER A 240 12.88 -7.50 1.46
N PHE A 241 11.71 -8.15 1.54
CA PHE A 241 11.39 -9.41 0.86
C PHE A 241 10.32 -9.29 -0.23
N CYS A 242 9.95 -8.12 -0.71
CA CYS A 242 8.92 -7.97 -1.77
C CYS A 242 9.33 -8.62 -3.11
N ARG A 243 10.11 -9.72 -3.04
CA ARG A 243 10.45 -10.65 -4.11
C ARG A 243 10.00 -12.08 -3.76
N TRP A 244 8.83 -12.26 -3.13
CA TRP A 244 8.27 -13.60 -2.98
C TRP A 244 7.57 -14.02 -4.27
N ARG A 245 8.21 -14.96 -4.93
CA ARG A 245 7.75 -16.01 -5.82
C ARG A 245 6.22 -16.21 -5.82
N PHE A 246 5.51 -15.39 -6.56
CA PHE A 246 4.27 -15.82 -7.19
C PHE A 246 4.62 -16.48 -8.55
N TRP A 247 5.45 -17.54 -8.47
CA TRP A 247 5.71 -18.43 -9.59
C TRP A 247 6.00 -19.83 -9.08
N CYS A 248 4.97 -20.53 -8.62
CA CYS A 248 4.84 -21.97 -8.67
C CYS A 248 3.36 -22.25 -8.79
N THR A 249 2.90 -22.41 -10.01
CA THR A 249 1.79 -23.25 -10.51
C THR A 249 1.12 -22.55 -11.70
N GLY A 250 1.30 -23.15 -12.85
CA GLY A 250 0.55 -22.89 -14.08
C GLY A 250 1.44 -22.87 -15.29
#